data_bb28a9b323ec24a1341da1e2cdf2cf92
#
_entry.id   bb28a9b323ec24a1341da1e2cdf2cf92
#
_cell.length_a   1.000
_cell.length_b   1.000
_cell.length_c   1.000
_cell.angle_alpha   90.00
_cell.angle_beta   90.00
_cell.angle_gamma   90.00
#
_symmetry.space_group_name_H-M   'P 1'
#
loop_
_entity.id
_entity.type
_entity.pdbx_description
1 polymer ?
#
loop_
_entity_poly.entity_id
_entity_poly.type
_entity_poly.pdbx_seq_one_letter_code
_entity_poly.pdbx_strand_id
1 'polypeptide(L)'
;SIVANYAYTHAAITKTATDSEKDFGMQRPNTPRNAFNIWSKYIIETGVLHNFGFGLGMNAVSKRYGQVGRRANTVVYPGYGLLNAALYYRLHKLQVQLNFDNIMNKIYWVGGYDKLRSFPGAPRNIKATVTYRF
;
A
#
# COMPACT_ATOMS: atom_id res chain seq x y z
N SER A 1 7.51 -19.10 2.55
CA SER A 1 8.01 -18.15 1.53
C SER A 1 7.98 -16.73 2.06
N ILE A 2 8.97 -15.93 1.65
CA ILE A 2 9.05 -14.49 1.97
C ILE A 2 9.27 -13.76 0.64
N VAL A 3 8.53 -12.68 0.44
CA VAL A 3 8.70 -11.78 -0.70
C VAL A 3 8.84 -10.37 -0.15
N ALA A 4 9.89 -9.67 -0.55
CA ALA A 4 10.12 -8.29 -0.19
C ALA A 4 10.48 -7.48 -1.42
N ASN A 5 9.99 -6.25 -1.50
CA ASN A 5 10.37 -5.30 -2.54
C ASN A 5 10.51 -3.90 -1.96
N TYR A 6 11.40 -3.13 -2.56
CA TYR A 6 11.64 -1.74 -2.24
C TYR A 6 11.79 -0.95 -3.53
N ALA A 7 11.19 0.20 -3.58
CA ALA A 7 11.32 1.13 -4.69
C ALA A 7 11.72 2.51 -4.18
N TYR A 8 12.74 3.08 -4.81
CA TYR A 8 13.10 4.48 -4.66
C TYR A 8 12.76 5.21 -5.97
N THR A 9 11.97 6.28 -5.86
CA THR A 9 11.53 7.05 -7.03
C THR A 9 11.89 8.51 -6.85
N HIS A 10 12.71 9.03 -7.75
CA HIS A 10 13.00 10.46 -7.86
C HIS A 10 12.31 11.00 -9.11
N ALA A 11 11.15 11.64 -8.92
CA ALA A 11 10.40 12.27 -10.00
C ALA A 11 10.31 13.78 -9.74
N ALA A 12 10.89 14.58 -10.62
CA ALA A 12 10.89 16.03 -10.54
C ALA A 12 10.22 16.64 -11.77
N ILE A 13 9.62 17.80 -11.59
CA ILE A 13 9.03 18.59 -12.69
C ILE A 13 10.18 19.28 -13.43
N THR A 14 10.40 18.92 -14.69
CA THR A 14 11.49 19.47 -15.51
C THR A 14 11.00 20.49 -16.53
N LYS A 15 9.70 20.51 -16.83
CA LYS A 15 9.08 21.45 -17.77
C LYS A 15 7.62 21.68 -17.40
N THR A 16 7.17 22.90 -17.45
CA THR A 16 5.77 23.29 -17.26
C THR A 16 5.23 23.98 -18.51
N ALA A 17 3.94 23.85 -18.78
CA ALA A 17 3.29 24.47 -19.93
C ALA A 17 3.07 25.98 -19.78
N THR A 18 3.12 26.48 -18.57
CA THR A 18 2.98 27.89 -18.20
C THR A 18 4.23 28.37 -17.49
N ASP A 19 4.60 29.63 -17.67
CA ASP A 19 5.81 30.32 -17.16
C ASP A 19 5.99 30.34 -15.61
N SER A 20 5.44 29.37 -14.92
CA SER A 20 5.66 29.21 -13.48
C SER A 20 6.97 28.42 -13.24
N GLU A 21 8.11 29.08 -13.47
CA GLU A 21 9.44 28.60 -13.03
C GLU A 21 9.47 28.14 -11.56
N LYS A 22 8.43 28.52 -10.79
CA LYS A 22 8.25 28.20 -9.38
C LYS A 22 8.03 26.71 -9.08
N ASP A 23 7.61 25.93 -10.05
CA ASP A 23 7.34 24.49 -9.91
C ASP A 23 8.52 23.64 -10.42
N PHE A 24 9.50 24.28 -11.06
CA PHE A 24 10.68 23.60 -11.59
C PHE A 24 11.51 22.98 -10.46
N GLY A 25 11.92 21.73 -10.64
CA GLY A 25 12.67 20.96 -9.64
C GLY A 25 11.83 20.40 -8.50
N MET A 26 10.54 20.74 -8.40
CA MET A 26 9.66 20.18 -7.36
C MET A 26 9.32 18.72 -7.63
N GLN A 27 9.11 17.96 -6.56
CA GLN A 27 8.71 16.57 -6.67
C GLN A 27 7.33 16.45 -7.31
N ARG A 28 7.16 15.50 -8.23
CA ARG A 28 5.88 15.24 -8.86
C ARG A 28 4.80 14.90 -7.81
N PRO A 29 3.58 15.46 -7.93
CA PRO A 29 2.47 15.16 -7.04
C PRO A 29 2.16 13.66 -6.95
N ASN A 30 1.67 13.22 -5.79
CA ASN A 30 1.25 11.87 -5.47
C ASN A 30 2.31 10.77 -5.65
N THR A 31 3.58 11.14 -5.82
CA THR A 31 4.68 10.19 -6.00
C THR A 31 5.49 10.10 -4.70
N PRO A 32 5.42 9.00 -3.94
CA PRO A 32 6.28 8.80 -2.79
C PRO A 32 7.72 8.52 -3.24
N ARG A 33 8.72 9.00 -2.50
CA ARG A 33 10.12 8.70 -2.79
C ARG A 33 10.49 7.26 -2.47
N ASN A 34 9.93 6.73 -1.39
CA ASN A 34 10.23 5.38 -0.95
C ASN A 34 8.92 4.60 -0.80
N ALA A 35 8.90 3.39 -1.33
CA ALA A 35 7.85 2.43 -1.13
C ALA A 35 8.48 1.07 -0.77
N PHE A 36 7.95 0.43 0.26
CA PHE A 36 8.42 -0.84 0.76
C PHE A 36 7.24 -1.78 0.98
N ASN A 37 7.40 -3.03 0.57
CA ASN A 37 6.45 -4.09 0.84
C ASN A 37 7.21 -5.34 1.26
N ILE A 38 6.67 -6.03 2.25
CA ILE A 38 7.13 -7.35 2.64
C ILE A 38 5.91 -8.23 2.90
N TRP A 39 5.97 -9.46 2.46
CA TRP A 39 4.97 -10.48 2.72
C TRP A 39 5.65 -11.78 3.09
N SER A 40 5.28 -12.36 4.20
CA SER A 40 5.70 -13.69 4.64
C SER A 40 4.50 -14.62 4.67
N LYS A 41 4.66 -15.81 4.12
CA LYS A 41 3.64 -16.86 4.12
C LYS A 41 4.26 -18.17 4.62
N TYR A 42 3.60 -18.80 5.56
CA TYR A 42 3.94 -20.10 6.07
C TYR A 42 2.76 -21.05 5.90
N ILE A 43 3.03 -22.27 5.45
CA ILE A 43 2.05 -23.37 5.32
C ILE A 43 2.55 -24.51 6.21
N ILE A 44 1.66 -25.06 7.00
CA ILE A 44 1.93 -26.22 7.84
C ILE A 44 1.73 -27.46 6.97
N GLU A 45 2.80 -28.25 6.79
CA GLU A 45 2.81 -29.40 5.87
C GLU A 45 2.53 -30.74 6.58
N THR A 46 2.64 -30.77 7.91
CA THR A 46 2.52 -32.01 8.71
C THR A 46 1.65 -31.81 9.95
N GLY A 47 1.17 -32.89 10.52
CA GLY A 47 0.37 -32.89 11.77
C GLY A 47 -1.11 -32.59 11.56
N VAL A 48 -1.81 -32.33 12.66
CA VAL A 48 -3.28 -32.12 12.70
C VAL A 48 -3.70 -30.85 11.94
N LEU A 49 -2.83 -29.84 11.87
CA LEU A 49 -3.07 -28.57 11.17
C LEU A 49 -2.47 -28.55 9.76
N HIS A 50 -2.16 -29.70 9.17
CA HIS A 50 -1.64 -29.74 7.82
C HIS A 50 -2.57 -29.03 6.84
N ASN A 51 -2.04 -28.38 5.82
CA ASN A 51 -2.77 -27.53 4.86
C ASN A 51 -3.33 -26.20 5.40
N PHE A 52 -3.14 -25.93 6.70
CA PHE A 52 -3.39 -24.60 7.25
C PHE A 52 -2.16 -23.71 7.02
N GLY A 53 -2.39 -22.45 6.71
CA GLY A 53 -1.33 -21.48 6.53
C GLY A 53 -1.72 -20.11 7.04
N PHE A 54 -0.71 -19.33 7.32
CA PHE A 54 -0.88 -17.93 7.68
C PHE A 54 0.12 -17.06 6.93
N GLY A 55 -0.26 -15.83 6.70
CA GLY A 55 0.57 -14.81 6.10
C GLY A 55 0.53 -13.54 6.94
N LEU A 56 1.66 -12.84 6.95
CA LEU A 56 1.79 -11.53 7.56
C LEU A 56 2.58 -10.64 6.61
N GLY A 57 2.13 -9.41 6.44
CA GLY A 57 2.79 -8.46 5.58
C GLY A 57 2.65 -7.03 6.01
N MET A 58 3.54 -6.20 5.50
CA MET A 58 3.58 -4.78 5.73
C MET A 58 3.79 -4.03 4.42
N ASN A 59 3.00 -2.97 4.22
CA ASN A 59 3.18 -2.01 3.14
C ASN A 59 3.52 -0.66 3.77
N ALA A 60 4.57 -0.01 3.32
CA ALA A 60 4.96 1.30 3.80
C ALA A 60 5.32 2.23 2.65
N VAL A 61 4.91 3.49 2.74
CA VAL A 61 5.28 4.52 1.80
C VAL A 61 5.70 5.80 2.53
N SER A 62 6.66 6.52 1.96
CA SER A 62 7.08 7.81 2.50
C SER A 62 6.06 8.90 2.24
N LYS A 63 6.27 10.06 2.87
CA LYS A 63 5.49 11.27 2.59
C LYS A 63 5.49 11.60 1.10
N ARG A 64 4.41 12.23 0.64
CA ARG A 64 4.26 12.73 -0.73
C ARG A 64 3.48 14.03 -0.75
N TYR A 65 3.54 14.70 -1.89
CA TYR A 65 2.87 15.97 -2.09
C TYR A 65 1.61 15.74 -2.94
N GLY A 66 0.47 16.30 -2.53
CA GLY A 66 -0.75 16.28 -3.33
C GLY A 66 -0.70 17.32 -4.43
N GLN A 67 -0.43 18.55 -4.03
CA GLN A 67 -0.22 19.66 -4.93
C GLN A 67 1.17 20.26 -4.68
N VAL A 68 1.88 20.53 -5.73
CA VAL A 68 3.08 21.35 -5.74
C VAL A 68 2.80 22.59 -6.59
N GLY A 69 3.29 23.69 -6.18
CA GLY A 69 3.02 24.98 -6.77
C GLY A 69 3.22 26.06 -5.73
N ARG A 70 2.78 27.26 -5.96
CA ARG A 70 2.96 28.39 -5.06
C ARG A 70 3.06 27.97 -3.61
N ARG A 71 4.18 28.21 -2.94
CA ARG A 71 4.53 27.70 -1.58
C ARG A 71 3.39 27.67 -0.57
N ALA A 72 2.42 28.59 -0.69
CA ALA A 72 1.23 28.68 0.17
C ALA A 72 0.21 27.54 -0.04
N ASN A 73 0.27 26.79 -1.15
CA ASN A 73 -0.72 25.79 -1.53
C ASN A 73 -0.18 24.36 -1.55
N THR A 74 1.06 24.14 -1.09
CA THR A 74 1.63 22.78 -1.04
C THR A 74 0.90 21.95 0.00
N VAL A 75 0.34 20.84 -0.44
CA VAL A 75 -0.32 19.84 0.41
C VAL A 75 0.62 18.68 0.63
N VAL A 76 0.88 18.34 1.88
CA VAL A 76 1.75 17.21 2.25
C VAL A 76 0.90 16.11 2.86
N TYR A 77 0.96 14.92 2.27
CA TYR A 77 0.39 13.70 2.85
C TYR A 77 1.50 12.96 3.60
N PRO A 78 1.29 12.67 4.90
CA PRO A 78 2.28 11.93 5.68
C PRO A 78 2.50 10.53 5.13
N GLY A 79 3.67 9.98 5.35
CA GLY A 79 3.94 8.58 5.10
C GLY A 79 3.11 7.68 6.01
N TYR A 80 2.89 6.46 5.58
CA TYR A 80 2.18 5.47 6.39
C TYR A 80 2.78 4.07 6.21
N GLY A 81 2.52 3.23 7.21
CA GLY A 81 2.74 1.78 7.15
C GLY A 81 1.44 1.07 7.53
N LEU A 82 1.08 0.03 6.80
CA LEU A 82 -0.10 -0.80 7.01
C LEU A 82 0.34 -2.23 7.28
N LEU A 83 -0.24 -2.83 8.30
CA LEU A 83 -0.06 -4.25 8.62
C LEU A 83 -1.25 -5.03 8.07
N ASN A 84 -0.95 -6.15 7.40
CA ASN A 84 -1.93 -7.03 6.78
C ASN A 84 -1.65 -8.48 7.20
N ALA A 85 -2.68 -9.31 7.26
CA ALA A 85 -2.54 -10.74 7.51
C ALA A 85 -3.44 -11.55 6.57
N ALA A 86 -3.14 -12.82 6.44
CA ALA A 86 -4.02 -13.76 5.77
C ALA A 86 -3.98 -15.14 6.46
N LEU A 87 -5.11 -15.83 6.40
CA LEU A 87 -5.24 -17.23 6.77
C LEU A 87 -5.57 -18.03 5.53
N TYR A 88 -4.98 -19.21 5.41
CA TYR A 88 -5.15 -20.10 4.28
C TYR A 88 -5.55 -21.47 4.80
N TYR A 89 -6.48 -22.10 4.12
CA TYR A 89 -6.79 -23.51 4.34
C TYR A 89 -7.06 -24.20 3.01
N ARG A 90 -6.41 -25.34 2.80
CA ARG A 90 -6.58 -26.13 1.59
C ARG A 90 -7.14 -27.52 1.96
N LEU A 91 -8.25 -27.89 1.36
CA LEU A 91 -8.88 -29.19 1.50
C LEU A 91 -9.13 -29.77 0.11
N HIS A 92 -8.31 -30.75 -0.30
CA HIS A 92 -8.38 -31.39 -1.64
C HIS A 92 -8.41 -30.33 -2.77
N LYS A 93 -9.55 -30.20 -3.42
CA LYS A 93 -9.79 -29.26 -4.53
C LYS A 93 -10.27 -27.87 -4.07
N LEU A 94 -10.56 -27.70 -2.79
CA LEU A 94 -11.06 -26.45 -2.20
C LEU A 94 -9.93 -25.69 -1.50
N GLN A 95 -9.82 -24.41 -1.76
CA GLN A 95 -8.95 -23.50 -1.03
C GLN A 95 -9.77 -22.34 -0.49
N VAL A 96 -9.66 -22.08 0.81
CA VAL A 96 -10.27 -20.93 1.48
C VAL A 96 -9.15 -19.99 1.90
N GLN A 97 -9.32 -18.70 1.67
CA GLN A 97 -8.40 -17.65 2.08
C GLN A 97 -9.19 -16.52 2.74
N LEU A 98 -8.75 -16.11 3.92
CA LEU A 98 -9.23 -14.91 4.61
C LEU A 98 -8.11 -13.89 4.63
N ASN A 99 -8.35 -12.70 4.11
CA ASN A 99 -7.42 -11.58 4.14
C ASN A 99 -7.92 -10.51 5.11
N PHE A 100 -7.03 -10.01 5.91
CA PHE A 100 -7.23 -8.93 6.86
C PHE A 100 -6.34 -7.76 6.43
N ASP A 101 -6.91 -6.74 5.84
CA ASP A 101 -6.17 -5.56 5.40
C ASP A 101 -6.27 -4.44 6.44
N ASN A 102 -5.17 -3.69 6.62
CA ASN A 102 -5.08 -2.60 7.58
C ASN A 102 -5.52 -3.01 9.00
N ILE A 103 -4.93 -4.05 9.56
CA ILE A 103 -5.31 -4.66 10.86
C ILE A 103 -5.36 -3.61 11.97
N MET A 104 -4.44 -2.66 11.96
CA MET A 104 -4.34 -1.60 12.96
C MET A 104 -5.41 -0.51 12.79
N ASN A 105 -6.27 -0.62 11.76
CA ASN A 105 -7.29 0.37 11.39
C ASN A 105 -6.73 1.79 11.29
N LYS A 106 -5.53 1.92 10.73
CA LYS A 106 -4.86 3.22 10.59
C LYS A 106 -5.58 4.08 9.57
N ILE A 107 -5.87 5.32 9.94
CA ILE A 107 -6.35 6.33 9.01
C ILE A 107 -5.16 6.87 8.22
N TYR A 108 -5.24 6.86 6.91
CA TYR A 108 -4.19 7.31 6.01
C TYR A 108 -4.76 7.89 4.72
N TRP A 109 -3.93 8.61 4.00
CA TRP A 109 -4.30 9.26 2.75
C TRP A 109 -3.50 8.64 1.60
N VAL A 110 -4.18 8.15 0.58
CA VAL A 110 -3.51 7.57 -0.59
C VAL A 110 -3.01 8.63 -1.56
N GLY A 111 -3.55 9.83 -1.49
CA GLY A 111 -3.17 10.98 -2.30
C GLY A 111 -4.23 12.06 -2.30
N GLY A 112 -4.13 12.97 -3.25
CA GLY A 112 -5.10 14.05 -3.46
C GLY A 112 -4.57 15.10 -4.40
N TYR A 113 -5.38 16.10 -4.69
CA TYR A 113 -5.03 17.22 -5.55
C TYR A 113 -4.72 18.49 -4.76
N ASP A 114 -5.58 18.81 -3.80
CA ASP A 114 -5.50 20.03 -2.99
C ASP A 114 -6.02 19.78 -1.58
N LYS A 115 -6.13 20.85 -0.78
CA LYS A 115 -6.61 20.78 0.62
C LYS A 115 -8.06 20.25 0.76
N LEU A 116 -8.87 20.40 -0.28
CA LEU A 116 -10.28 20.01 -0.27
C LEU A 116 -10.53 18.64 -0.90
N ARG A 117 -9.62 18.20 -1.77
CA ARG A 117 -9.77 16.95 -2.54
C ARG A 117 -8.67 15.96 -2.19
N SER A 118 -8.79 15.37 -1.01
CA SER A 118 -7.89 14.33 -0.51
C SER A 118 -8.58 12.98 -0.52
N PHE A 119 -7.85 11.91 -0.88
CA PHE A 119 -8.36 10.55 -0.99
C PHE A 119 -7.94 9.74 0.23
N PRO A 120 -8.87 9.38 1.12
CA PRO A 120 -8.57 8.48 2.23
C PRO A 120 -8.30 7.07 1.72
N GLY A 121 -7.44 6.36 2.43
CA GLY A 121 -7.23 4.93 2.22
C GLY A 121 -8.35 4.09 2.85
N ALA A 122 -8.41 2.83 2.44
CA ALA A 122 -9.41 1.90 2.96
C ALA A 122 -9.22 1.66 4.46
N PRO A 123 -10.30 1.65 5.26
CA PRO A 123 -10.24 1.24 6.66
C PRO A 123 -9.88 -0.24 6.76
N ARG A 124 -9.78 -0.76 7.98
CA ARG A 124 -9.66 -2.21 8.21
C ARG A 124 -10.80 -2.93 7.50
N ASN A 125 -10.45 -3.94 6.74
CA ASN A 125 -11.42 -4.78 6.05
C ASN A 125 -11.01 -6.25 6.07
N ILE A 126 -11.99 -7.12 5.85
CA ILE A 126 -11.82 -8.57 5.78
C ILE A 126 -12.42 -9.03 4.46
N LYS A 127 -11.66 -9.86 3.73
CA LYS A 127 -12.09 -10.47 2.47
C LYS A 127 -11.96 -11.98 2.58
N ALA A 128 -13.01 -12.69 2.20
CA ALA A 128 -12.98 -14.15 2.05
C ALA A 128 -12.93 -14.50 0.57
N THR A 129 -12.07 -15.44 0.21
CA THR A 129 -11.97 -16.00 -1.14
C THR A 129 -12.05 -17.50 -1.05
N VAL A 130 -12.91 -18.08 -1.85
CA VAL A 130 -13.05 -19.55 -2.00
C VAL A 130 -12.71 -19.90 -3.43
N THR A 131 -11.75 -20.80 -3.61
CA THR A 131 -11.31 -21.31 -4.92
C THR A 131 -11.55 -22.79 -4.99
N TYR A 132 -12.26 -23.25 -6.02
CA TYR A 132 -12.45 -24.66 -6.31
C TYR A 132 -11.75 -25.02 -7.62
N ARG A 133 -11.00 -26.13 -7.61
CA ARG A 133 -10.32 -26.66 -8.81
C ARG A 133 -11.05 -27.91 -9.28
N PHE A 134 -11.54 -27.87 -10.48
CA PHE A 134 -12.23 -28.98 -11.14
C PHE A 134 -11.31 -30.15 -11.49
#